data_29dbc9a89ae2dfc0470af993b6f24db1
#
_entry.id   29dbc9a89ae2dfc0470af993b6f24db1
#
_cell.length_a   1.000
_cell.length_b   1.000
_cell.length_c   1.000
_cell.angle_alpha   90.00
_cell.angle_beta   90.00
_cell.angle_gamma   90.00
#
_symmetry.space_group_name_H-M   'P 1'
#
loop_
_entity.id
_entity.type
_entity.pdbx_description
1 polymer ?
#
loop_
_entity_poly.entity_id
_entity_poly.type
_entity_poly.pdbx_seq_one_letter_code
_entity_poly.pdbx_strand_id
1 'polypeptide(L)'
;MKLIEHFIDGKKTKGFSKKKSKVFNPATGEETAEVNLASKADVDLAVEKAKKVFVEWSQRPPAQRAKILFKFKELIEKNSDEIIKIIVSEHGKVYEDAKGSLTRGLEVVEFACGIPHLLKGEFTENVGTDVDSWSIRQPLGVCAGITPFNFPAMVPMWMFPIAIACGNTFVLKPSEKDPSCSIKLAHLFKEAGLPDGVFNVINGDKEAVDSLLTNKDVVAISFVGSTPIAKYIYENAAKNEKRVQALGGAKNHCVVMPDCDLDQAVNGLMGAAYGSAGERCMAQSVAVAVGKVGDELVNRLEKKVQALKVGPGLDKSSEMGPLVTKEHLEKVKSYVDLGVKEGAKLVVDGRNIKLQGYEKGFYIGGCLFDNVEKKMRIYKEEIFGPVLSVVRVKDFNSAVNLINDHEFGNGTSIYTRDGDAGRTFVNKIKIGMVGINIPIPVPVAYHSFGGWKRSLFGDQHMHGMEGIRFYT
;
A
#
# COMPACT_ATOMS: atom_id res chain seq x y z
N MET A 1 -30.00 4.64 1.93
CA MET A 1 -28.58 4.40 1.64
C MET A 1 -27.75 4.89 2.81
N LYS A 2 -26.72 4.14 3.23
CA LYS A 2 -25.82 4.50 4.35
C LYS A 2 -24.96 5.70 3.94
N LEU A 3 -24.84 6.72 4.80
CA LEU A 3 -23.92 7.84 4.58
C LEU A 3 -22.66 7.63 5.42
N ILE A 4 -21.48 7.68 4.77
CA ILE A 4 -20.19 7.63 5.43
C ILE A 4 -19.70 9.06 5.64
N GLU A 5 -19.61 9.44 6.89
CA GLU A 5 -19.24 10.79 7.33
C GLU A 5 -17.73 10.87 7.62
N HIS A 6 -17.19 12.07 7.78
CA HIS A 6 -15.85 12.29 8.33
C HIS A 6 -15.81 11.91 9.82
N PHE A 7 -14.61 11.74 10.35
CA PHE A 7 -14.36 11.61 11.78
C PHE A 7 -13.40 12.72 12.22
N ILE A 8 -13.95 13.76 12.84
CA ILE A 8 -13.18 14.95 13.23
C ILE A 8 -13.47 15.23 14.70
N ASP A 9 -12.41 15.54 15.48
CA ASP A 9 -12.52 15.91 16.89
C ASP A 9 -13.30 14.85 17.70
N GLY A 10 -12.97 13.58 17.47
CA GLY A 10 -13.53 12.43 18.16
C GLY A 10 -14.98 12.08 17.82
N LYS A 11 -15.58 12.65 16.78
CA LYS A 11 -16.99 12.41 16.41
C LYS A 11 -17.21 12.38 14.89
N LYS A 12 -18.28 11.69 14.48
CA LYS A 12 -18.75 11.74 13.10
C LYS A 12 -19.30 13.12 12.78
N THR A 13 -19.00 13.61 11.58
CA THR A 13 -19.54 14.87 11.06
C THR A 13 -19.75 14.81 9.55
N LYS A 14 -20.84 15.41 9.10
CA LYS A 14 -21.14 15.52 7.66
C LYS A 14 -20.20 16.50 6.94
N GLY A 15 -19.54 17.38 7.70
CA GLY A 15 -18.78 18.47 7.13
C GLY A 15 -19.66 19.58 6.55
N PHE A 16 -19.02 20.50 5.84
CA PHE A 16 -19.65 21.67 5.19
C PHE A 16 -19.98 21.40 3.72
N SER A 17 -19.23 20.49 3.09
CA SER A 17 -19.40 20.14 1.67
C SER A 17 -20.67 19.32 1.46
N LYS A 18 -21.35 19.59 0.32
CA LYS A 18 -22.46 18.79 -0.17
C LYS A 18 -22.04 17.71 -1.18
N LYS A 19 -20.74 17.70 -1.56
CA LYS A 19 -20.22 16.73 -2.52
C LYS A 19 -20.19 15.34 -1.91
N LYS A 20 -20.52 14.34 -2.71
CA LYS A 20 -20.50 12.93 -2.31
C LYS A 20 -19.90 12.09 -3.43
N SER A 21 -19.42 10.93 -3.06
CA SER A 21 -19.04 9.84 -3.97
C SER A 21 -19.79 8.56 -3.59
N LYS A 22 -19.95 7.68 -4.56
CA LYS A 22 -20.59 6.38 -4.38
C LYS A 22 -19.57 5.35 -3.89
N VAL A 23 -20.01 4.49 -2.99
CA VAL A 23 -19.25 3.32 -2.53
C VAL A 23 -19.98 2.07 -3.01
N PHE A 24 -19.25 1.20 -3.69
CA PHE A 24 -19.81 -0.01 -4.28
C PHE A 24 -19.35 -1.26 -3.50
N ASN A 25 -20.16 -2.31 -3.59
CA ASN A 25 -19.67 -3.66 -3.36
C ASN A 25 -19.16 -4.22 -4.71
N PRO A 26 -17.86 -4.38 -4.90
CA PRO A 26 -17.30 -4.83 -6.16
C PRO A 26 -17.78 -6.23 -6.58
N ALA A 27 -18.15 -7.07 -5.61
CA ALA A 27 -18.64 -8.43 -5.89
C ALA A 27 -20.01 -8.43 -6.57
N THR A 28 -20.90 -7.52 -6.19
CA THR A 28 -22.27 -7.43 -6.74
C THR A 28 -22.43 -6.30 -7.76
N GLY A 29 -21.49 -5.33 -7.78
CA GLY A 29 -21.59 -4.10 -8.57
C GLY A 29 -22.64 -3.12 -8.04
N GLU A 30 -23.20 -3.35 -6.85
CA GLU A 30 -24.24 -2.53 -6.25
C GLU A 30 -23.63 -1.37 -5.45
N GLU A 31 -24.31 -0.23 -5.51
CA GLU A 31 -24.03 0.92 -4.66
C GLU A 31 -24.55 0.66 -3.24
N THR A 32 -23.64 0.58 -2.26
CA THR A 32 -23.96 0.22 -0.86
C THR A 32 -24.00 1.42 0.06
N ALA A 33 -23.27 2.49 -0.26
CA ALA A 33 -23.22 3.71 0.53
C ALA A 33 -22.84 4.92 -0.32
N GLU A 34 -23.04 6.12 0.25
CA GLU A 34 -22.43 7.36 -0.19
C GLU A 34 -21.39 7.80 0.84
N VAL A 35 -20.31 8.44 0.40
CA VAL A 35 -19.31 9.07 1.27
C VAL A 35 -19.26 10.56 1.04
N ASN A 36 -19.25 11.37 2.10
CA ASN A 36 -19.07 12.81 2.00
C ASN A 36 -17.64 13.12 1.54
N LEU A 37 -17.47 14.08 0.64
CA LEU A 37 -16.17 14.56 0.19
C LEU A 37 -15.89 15.93 0.81
N ALA A 38 -14.75 16.03 1.52
CA ALA A 38 -14.35 17.23 2.24
C ALA A 38 -14.04 18.39 1.30
N SER A 39 -14.55 19.56 1.64
CA SER A 39 -14.11 20.85 1.11
C SER A 39 -12.84 21.32 1.83
N LYS A 40 -12.25 22.42 1.32
CA LYS A 40 -11.16 23.11 2.02
C LYS A 40 -11.53 23.46 3.48
N ALA A 41 -12.76 23.91 3.72
CA ALA A 41 -13.22 24.29 5.07
C ALA A 41 -13.26 23.07 6.02
N ASP A 42 -13.60 21.89 5.51
CA ASP A 42 -13.59 20.65 6.31
C ASP A 42 -12.17 20.23 6.69
N VAL A 43 -11.24 20.37 5.74
CA VAL A 43 -9.82 20.11 5.97
C VAL A 43 -9.25 21.10 7.00
N ASP A 44 -9.52 22.39 6.83
CA ASP A 44 -9.06 23.42 7.74
C ASP A 44 -9.58 23.19 9.16
N LEU A 45 -10.85 22.77 9.32
CA LEU A 45 -11.41 22.40 10.62
C LEU A 45 -10.66 21.21 11.25
N ALA A 46 -10.40 20.15 10.49
CA ALA A 46 -9.69 18.97 11.01
C ALA A 46 -8.26 19.32 11.43
N VAL A 47 -7.57 20.14 10.65
CA VAL A 47 -6.21 20.61 10.95
C VAL A 47 -6.20 21.54 12.16
N GLU A 48 -7.16 22.46 12.29
CA GLU A 48 -7.31 23.32 13.46
C GLU A 48 -7.48 22.51 14.75
N LYS A 49 -8.38 21.51 14.75
CA LYS A 49 -8.58 20.61 15.91
C LYS A 49 -7.31 19.83 16.24
N ALA A 50 -6.62 19.30 15.24
CA ALA A 50 -5.36 18.61 15.41
C ALA A 50 -4.27 19.53 16.00
N LYS A 51 -4.14 20.74 15.49
CA LYS A 51 -3.18 21.75 16.00
C LYS A 51 -3.46 22.15 17.45
N LYS A 52 -4.74 22.31 17.79
CA LYS A 52 -5.12 22.70 19.16
C LYS A 52 -4.72 21.66 20.19
N VAL A 53 -4.98 20.38 19.93
CA VAL A 53 -4.67 19.29 20.87
C VAL A 53 -3.19 18.90 20.83
N PHE A 54 -2.46 19.23 19.78
CA PHE A 54 -1.03 18.93 19.65
C PHE A 54 -0.21 19.45 20.83
N VAL A 55 -0.52 20.63 21.36
CA VAL A 55 0.22 21.25 22.45
C VAL A 55 0.25 20.34 23.70
N GLU A 56 -0.90 19.78 24.06
CA GLU A 56 -1.00 18.86 25.19
C GLU A 56 -0.46 17.46 24.82
N TRP A 57 -0.83 16.94 23.65
CA TRP A 57 -0.44 15.59 23.21
C TRP A 57 1.08 15.44 23.09
N SER A 58 1.77 16.42 22.54
CA SER A 58 3.23 16.41 22.36
C SER A 58 3.99 16.34 23.68
N GLN A 59 3.45 16.94 24.75
CA GLN A 59 4.03 16.92 26.09
C GLN A 59 3.71 15.67 26.89
N ARG A 60 2.77 14.84 26.41
CA ARG A 60 2.42 13.61 27.12
C ARG A 60 3.59 12.62 27.09
N PRO A 61 3.99 12.05 28.23
CA PRO A 61 5.11 11.10 28.28
C PRO A 61 4.96 9.97 27.24
N PRO A 62 6.03 9.59 26.52
CA PRO A 62 5.96 8.54 25.48
C PRO A 62 5.36 7.23 25.97
N ALA A 63 5.67 6.80 27.19
CA ALA A 63 5.09 5.59 27.78
C ALA A 63 3.58 5.68 27.99
N GLN A 64 3.03 6.88 28.25
CA GLN A 64 1.58 7.06 28.36
C GLN A 64 0.90 7.04 26.99
N ARG A 65 1.55 7.56 25.95
CA ARG A 65 1.08 7.44 24.57
C ARG A 65 1.05 5.98 24.13
N ALA A 66 2.11 5.22 24.45
CA ALA A 66 2.22 3.79 24.14
C ALA A 66 1.09 2.96 24.77
N LYS A 67 0.65 3.26 26.01
CA LYS A 67 -0.48 2.55 26.65
C LYS A 67 -1.76 2.61 25.80
N ILE A 68 -2.03 3.73 25.16
CA ILE A 68 -3.19 3.89 24.27
C ILE A 68 -3.02 3.03 23.01
N LEU A 69 -1.80 2.95 22.45
CA LEU A 69 -1.51 2.10 21.31
C LEU A 69 -1.64 0.60 21.61
N PHE A 70 -1.20 0.14 22.79
CA PHE A 70 -1.44 -1.23 23.24
C PHE A 70 -2.94 -1.55 23.32
N LYS A 71 -3.74 -0.63 23.87
CA LYS A 71 -5.18 -0.82 23.93
C LYS A 71 -5.83 -0.77 22.54
N PHE A 72 -5.32 0.07 21.66
CA PHE A 72 -5.78 0.14 20.27
C PHE A 72 -5.50 -1.17 19.52
N LYS A 73 -4.29 -1.76 19.71
CA LYS A 73 -3.95 -3.07 19.14
C LYS A 73 -4.96 -4.13 19.61
N GLU A 74 -5.21 -4.23 20.92
CA GLU A 74 -6.18 -5.17 21.49
C GLU A 74 -7.58 -5.00 20.88
N LEU A 75 -8.03 -3.75 20.72
CA LEU A 75 -9.33 -3.48 20.14
C LEU A 75 -9.43 -3.85 18.65
N ILE A 76 -8.37 -3.66 17.88
CA ILE A 76 -8.34 -4.12 16.49
C ILE A 76 -8.39 -5.65 16.43
N GLU A 77 -7.62 -6.35 17.26
CA GLU A 77 -7.62 -7.82 17.33
C GLU A 77 -9.03 -8.35 17.67
N LYS A 78 -9.68 -7.76 18.68
CA LYS A 78 -11.05 -8.11 19.09
C LYS A 78 -12.10 -7.86 17.99
N ASN A 79 -11.90 -6.83 17.16
CA ASN A 79 -12.82 -6.46 16.08
C ASN A 79 -12.32 -6.93 14.70
N SER A 80 -11.33 -7.83 14.63
CA SER A 80 -10.66 -8.20 13.38
C SER A 80 -11.63 -8.72 12.32
N ASP A 81 -12.56 -9.61 12.68
CA ASP A 81 -13.54 -10.17 11.73
C ASP A 81 -14.47 -9.09 11.13
N GLU A 82 -14.91 -8.13 11.93
CA GLU A 82 -15.72 -7.00 11.45
C GLU A 82 -14.91 -6.12 10.48
N ILE A 83 -13.67 -5.80 10.82
CA ILE A 83 -12.79 -5.00 9.97
C ILE A 83 -12.51 -5.72 8.64
N ILE A 84 -12.22 -7.03 8.69
CA ILE A 84 -11.99 -7.85 7.50
C ILE A 84 -13.23 -7.83 6.60
N LYS A 85 -14.44 -8.03 7.15
CA LYS A 85 -15.69 -7.97 6.39
C LYS A 85 -15.94 -6.61 5.76
N ILE A 86 -15.61 -5.51 6.45
CA ILE A 86 -15.67 -4.16 5.87
C ILE A 86 -14.75 -4.06 4.66
N ILE A 87 -13.49 -4.53 4.77
CA ILE A 87 -12.53 -4.52 3.67
C ILE A 87 -13.05 -5.35 2.50
N VAL A 88 -13.52 -6.57 2.75
CA VAL A 88 -14.06 -7.45 1.69
C VAL A 88 -15.25 -6.80 0.98
N SER A 89 -16.15 -6.15 1.72
CA SER A 89 -17.37 -5.56 1.14
C SER A 89 -17.11 -4.33 0.27
N GLU A 90 -16.09 -3.52 0.57
CA GLU A 90 -15.80 -2.28 -0.15
C GLU A 90 -14.66 -2.42 -1.18
N HIS A 91 -13.72 -3.36 -0.94
CA HIS A 91 -12.59 -3.60 -1.86
C HIS A 91 -12.83 -4.81 -2.79
N GLY A 92 -13.51 -5.85 -2.31
CA GLY A 92 -13.77 -7.08 -3.06
C GLY A 92 -12.76 -8.21 -2.88
N LYS A 93 -11.56 -7.96 -2.30
CA LYS A 93 -10.55 -9.02 -2.08
C LYS A 93 -11.08 -10.17 -1.22
N VAL A 94 -10.50 -11.35 -1.37
CA VAL A 94 -10.89 -12.52 -0.56
C VAL A 94 -10.57 -12.32 0.92
N TYR A 95 -11.31 -13.02 1.78
CA TYR A 95 -11.22 -12.89 3.24
C TYR A 95 -9.79 -13.07 3.76
N GLU A 96 -9.06 -14.07 3.27
CA GLU A 96 -7.68 -14.33 3.70
C GLU A 96 -6.70 -13.20 3.28
N ASP A 97 -6.89 -12.59 2.11
CA ASP A 97 -6.10 -11.42 1.69
C ASP A 97 -6.39 -10.19 2.57
N ALA A 98 -7.65 -9.98 2.93
CA ALA A 98 -8.05 -8.90 3.84
C ALA A 98 -7.49 -9.12 5.25
N LYS A 99 -7.52 -10.37 5.75
CA LYS A 99 -6.94 -10.77 7.02
C LYS A 99 -5.41 -10.56 7.04
N GLY A 100 -4.72 -11.03 6.00
CA GLY A 100 -3.27 -10.82 5.86
C GLY A 100 -2.91 -9.33 5.84
N SER A 101 -3.69 -8.51 5.14
CA SER A 101 -3.55 -7.05 5.13
C SER A 101 -3.70 -6.43 6.52
N LEU A 102 -4.74 -6.83 7.28
CA LEU A 102 -4.96 -6.35 8.64
C LEU A 102 -3.81 -6.75 9.58
N THR A 103 -3.36 -8.01 9.50
CA THR A 103 -2.23 -8.53 10.30
C THR A 103 -0.96 -7.72 10.05
N ARG A 104 -0.64 -7.42 8.79
CA ARG A 104 0.54 -6.61 8.45
C ARG A 104 0.43 -5.16 8.95
N GLY A 105 -0.76 -4.59 8.98
CA GLY A 105 -0.99 -3.29 9.60
C GLY A 105 -0.84 -3.33 11.12
N LEU A 106 -1.34 -4.39 11.78
CA LEU A 106 -1.18 -4.61 13.21
C LEU A 106 0.28 -4.73 13.66
N GLU A 107 1.15 -5.35 12.86
CA GLU A 107 2.59 -5.40 13.15
C GLU A 107 3.20 -4.00 13.28
N VAL A 108 2.73 -3.02 12.50
CA VAL A 108 3.20 -1.63 12.62
C VAL A 108 2.64 -0.94 13.86
N VAL A 109 1.38 -1.23 14.23
CA VAL A 109 0.82 -0.75 15.51
C VAL A 109 1.62 -1.32 16.69
N GLU A 110 1.99 -2.61 16.64
CA GLU A 110 2.83 -3.26 17.65
C GLU A 110 4.23 -2.62 17.72
N PHE A 111 4.87 -2.38 16.56
CA PHE A 111 6.12 -1.62 16.50
C PHE A 111 5.98 -0.24 17.14
N ALA A 112 4.87 0.45 16.88
CA ALA A 112 4.61 1.78 17.46
C ALA A 112 4.46 1.75 18.99
N CYS A 113 4.01 0.66 19.58
CA CYS A 113 3.99 0.47 21.03
C CYS A 113 5.40 0.51 21.65
N GLY A 114 6.44 0.09 20.90
CA GLY A 114 7.84 0.10 21.32
C GLY A 114 8.57 1.43 21.08
N ILE A 115 7.96 2.40 20.43
CA ILE A 115 8.59 3.70 20.08
C ILE A 115 9.19 4.44 21.26
N PRO A 116 8.67 4.39 22.50
CA PRO A 116 9.35 5.01 23.65
C PRO A 116 10.83 4.64 23.81
N HIS A 117 11.21 3.42 23.43
CA HIS A 117 12.61 2.97 23.46
C HIS A 117 13.46 3.53 22.31
N LEU A 118 12.84 3.99 21.24
CA LEU A 118 13.46 4.46 20.01
C LEU A 118 13.52 6.00 19.92
N LEU A 119 12.82 6.70 20.81
CA LEU A 119 12.85 8.17 20.91
C LEU A 119 14.04 8.70 21.71
N LYS A 120 14.91 7.82 22.21
CA LYS A 120 16.12 8.23 22.91
C LYS A 120 17.00 9.08 22.01
N GLY A 121 17.54 10.16 22.59
CA GLY A 121 18.59 10.96 21.97
C GLY A 121 19.98 10.36 22.22
N GLU A 122 20.98 11.06 21.75
CA GLU A 122 22.39 10.74 21.94
C GLU A 122 23.00 11.73 22.93
N PHE A 123 23.97 11.29 23.72
CA PHE A 123 24.71 12.12 24.67
C PHE A 123 26.22 11.84 24.51
N THR A 124 27.03 12.89 24.51
CA THR A 124 28.48 12.82 24.53
C THR A 124 29.00 13.77 25.65
N GLU A 125 29.60 13.16 26.65
CA GLU A 125 30.29 13.91 27.71
C GLU A 125 31.66 14.44 27.21
N ASN A 126 32.02 15.64 27.58
CA ASN A 126 33.30 16.24 27.23
C ASN A 126 33.62 16.22 25.72
N VAL A 127 32.66 16.58 24.88
CA VAL A 127 32.88 16.76 23.44
C VAL A 127 33.88 17.88 23.12
N GLY A 128 34.11 18.78 24.07
CA GLY A 128 35.12 19.79 24.17
C GLY A 128 35.45 20.01 25.63
N THR A 129 36.47 20.83 25.97
CA THR A 129 36.81 21.11 27.38
C THR A 129 35.60 21.73 28.09
N ASP A 130 35.08 21.07 29.11
CA ASP A 130 33.90 21.46 29.89
C ASP A 130 32.62 21.65 29.06
N VAL A 131 32.49 20.92 27.94
CA VAL A 131 31.32 20.98 27.05
C VAL A 131 30.75 19.63 26.82
N ASP A 132 29.45 19.42 27.13
CA ASP A 132 28.66 18.25 26.77
C ASP A 132 27.77 18.54 25.57
N SER A 133 27.44 17.52 24.82
CA SER A 133 26.50 17.58 23.68
C SER A 133 25.44 16.51 23.75
N TRP A 134 24.20 16.88 23.47
CA TRP A 134 23.10 15.91 23.36
C TRP A 134 22.12 16.27 22.25
N SER A 135 21.44 15.27 21.74
CA SER A 135 20.32 15.42 20.82
C SER A 135 19.02 14.88 21.44
N ILE A 136 17.91 15.48 21.06
CA ILE A 136 16.56 15.01 21.42
C ILE A 136 15.69 14.89 20.17
N ARG A 137 14.73 13.98 20.20
CA ARG A 137 13.71 13.83 19.14
C ARG A 137 12.44 14.51 19.57
N GLN A 138 11.98 15.46 18.76
CA GLN A 138 10.77 16.23 19.03
C GLN A 138 9.71 15.95 17.95
N PRO A 139 8.41 15.89 18.32
CA PRO A 139 7.33 15.80 17.33
C PRO A 139 7.25 17.07 16.49
N LEU A 140 6.88 16.91 15.23
CA LEU A 140 6.85 17.99 14.23
C LEU A 140 5.62 18.90 14.36
N GLY A 141 4.44 18.34 14.67
CA GLY A 141 3.17 19.05 14.65
C GLY A 141 2.02 18.24 14.08
N VAL A 142 1.21 18.87 13.22
CA VAL A 142 0.14 18.18 12.49
C VAL A 142 0.73 17.51 11.26
N CYS A 143 0.65 16.18 11.22
CA CYS A 143 1.05 15.38 10.07
C CYS A 143 -0.20 14.91 9.31
N ALA A 144 -0.07 14.68 8.02
CA ALA A 144 -1.16 14.13 7.22
C ALA A 144 -0.74 12.89 6.42
N GLY A 145 -1.70 12.00 6.19
CA GLY A 145 -1.55 10.82 5.36
C GLY A 145 -2.61 10.76 4.28
N ILE A 146 -2.22 10.40 3.06
CA ILE A 146 -3.10 10.21 1.92
C ILE A 146 -2.88 8.79 1.42
N THR A 147 -3.92 7.95 1.48
CA THR A 147 -3.79 6.50 1.27
C THR A 147 -4.67 5.99 0.13
N PRO A 148 -4.22 4.95 -0.60
CA PRO A 148 -4.95 4.34 -1.69
C PRO A 148 -6.00 3.33 -1.20
N PHE A 149 -6.79 2.82 -2.14
CA PHE A 149 -7.87 1.87 -1.87
C PHE A 149 -7.39 0.44 -1.59
N ASN A 150 -6.25 0.03 -2.13
CA ASN A 150 -5.89 -1.39 -2.19
C ASN A 150 -5.55 -2.03 -0.83
N PHE A 151 -5.25 -1.24 0.18
CA PHE A 151 -5.00 -1.69 1.55
C PHE A 151 -5.57 -0.69 2.57
N PRO A 152 -6.91 -0.62 2.74
CA PRO A 152 -7.57 0.42 3.53
C PRO A 152 -7.30 0.35 5.04
N ALA A 153 -6.75 -0.77 5.54
CA ALA A 153 -6.26 -0.91 6.91
C ALA A 153 -4.74 -0.76 6.98
N MET A 154 -4.00 -1.54 6.18
CA MET A 154 -2.55 -1.68 6.27
C MET A 154 -1.82 -0.36 5.99
N VAL A 155 -2.12 0.30 4.89
CA VAL A 155 -1.38 1.50 4.48
C VAL A 155 -1.62 2.68 5.44
N PRO A 156 -2.85 3.00 5.90
CA PRO A 156 -3.03 3.97 6.97
C PRO A 156 -2.24 3.64 8.24
N MET A 157 -2.22 2.36 8.65
CA MET A 157 -1.48 1.91 9.82
C MET A 157 0.06 1.94 9.65
N TRP A 158 0.59 2.12 8.45
CA TRP A 158 2.01 2.44 8.27
C TRP A 158 2.37 3.84 8.75
N MET A 159 1.40 4.75 8.79
CA MET A 159 1.60 6.19 8.97
C MET A 159 1.17 6.66 10.36
N PHE A 160 -0.13 6.69 10.64
CA PHE A 160 -0.66 7.35 11.84
C PHE A 160 -0.20 6.75 13.17
N PRO A 161 0.00 5.42 13.35
CA PRO A 161 0.43 4.90 14.65
C PRO A 161 1.83 5.40 15.04
N ILE A 162 2.76 5.46 14.09
CA ILE A 162 4.12 5.94 14.31
C ILE A 162 4.10 7.44 14.58
N ALA A 163 3.40 8.22 13.76
CA ALA A 163 3.28 9.67 13.95
C ALA A 163 2.74 10.01 15.34
N ILE A 164 1.66 9.35 15.75
CA ILE A 164 0.98 9.58 17.04
C ILE A 164 1.86 9.11 18.21
N ALA A 165 2.54 7.97 18.09
CA ALA A 165 3.50 7.49 19.10
C ALA A 165 4.67 8.46 19.28
N CYS A 166 5.15 9.08 18.20
CA CYS A 166 6.18 10.12 18.25
C CYS A 166 5.69 11.44 18.90
N GLY A 167 4.38 11.61 19.08
CA GLY A 167 3.79 12.80 19.73
C GLY A 167 3.17 13.80 18.77
N ASN A 168 3.03 13.45 17.49
CA ASN A 168 2.32 14.25 16.49
C ASN A 168 0.82 14.04 16.57
N THR A 169 0.05 14.96 16.01
CA THR A 169 -1.35 14.75 15.64
C THR A 169 -1.45 14.37 14.16
N PHE A 170 -2.53 13.73 13.77
CA PHE A 170 -2.62 13.16 12.42
C PHE A 170 -3.99 13.38 11.76
N VAL A 171 -3.96 13.80 10.49
CA VAL A 171 -5.13 13.91 9.63
C VAL A 171 -4.98 12.89 8.49
N LEU A 172 -5.84 11.89 8.45
CA LEU A 172 -5.86 10.85 7.42
C LEU A 172 -6.90 11.17 6.35
N LYS A 173 -6.49 11.16 5.08
CA LYS A 173 -7.39 11.13 3.91
C LYS A 173 -7.33 9.74 3.27
N PRO A 174 -8.25 8.81 3.61
CA PRO A 174 -8.32 7.51 2.95
C PRO A 174 -8.88 7.63 1.53
N SER A 175 -8.87 6.52 0.78
CA SER A 175 -9.57 6.43 -0.50
C SER A 175 -11.09 6.61 -0.29
N GLU A 176 -11.72 7.36 -1.19
CA GLU A 176 -13.17 7.52 -1.24
C GLU A 176 -13.91 6.26 -1.74
N LYS A 177 -13.19 5.27 -2.24
CA LYS A 177 -13.75 4.01 -2.75
C LYS A 177 -14.09 3.02 -1.64
N ASP A 178 -13.29 3.02 -0.56
CA ASP A 178 -13.40 2.09 0.56
C ASP A 178 -13.09 2.75 1.93
N PRO A 179 -13.82 3.82 2.28
CA PRO A 179 -13.50 4.68 3.42
C PRO A 179 -13.87 4.09 4.78
N SER A 180 -14.79 3.12 4.85
CA SER A 180 -15.37 2.65 6.11
C SER A 180 -14.35 2.01 7.05
N CYS A 181 -13.31 1.37 6.51
CA CYS A 181 -12.25 0.77 7.32
C CYS A 181 -11.52 1.84 8.16
N SER A 182 -11.10 2.95 7.55
CA SER A 182 -10.41 4.05 8.25
C SER A 182 -11.30 4.72 9.31
N ILE A 183 -12.59 4.87 9.04
CA ILE A 183 -13.56 5.37 10.02
C ILE A 183 -13.71 4.40 11.20
N LYS A 184 -13.77 3.07 10.96
CA LYS A 184 -13.79 2.06 12.03
C LYS A 184 -12.53 2.14 12.89
N LEU A 185 -11.34 2.24 12.28
CA LEU A 185 -10.08 2.40 13.00
C LEU A 185 -10.06 3.65 13.87
N ALA A 186 -10.60 4.78 13.39
CA ALA A 186 -10.69 6.01 14.18
C ALA A 186 -11.61 5.85 15.42
N HIS A 187 -12.72 5.17 15.28
CA HIS A 187 -13.59 4.84 16.41
C HIS A 187 -12.88 3.96 17.46
N LEU A 188 -12.19 2.91 17.03
CA LEU A 188 -11.44 2.04 17.92
C LEU A 188 -10.29 2.78 18.62
N PHE A 189 -9.65 3.72 17.95
CA PHE A 189 -8.58 4.51 18.55
C PHE A 189 -9.12 5.48 19.63
N LYS A 190 -10.28 6.09 19.39
CA LYS A 190 -10.99 6.83 20.44
C LYS A 190 -11.37 5.94 21.62
N GLU A 191 -11.93 4.75 21.36
CA GLU A 191 -12.27 3.75 22.39
C GLU A 191 -11.04 3.31 23.20
N ALA A 192 -9.85 3.27 22.57
CA ALA A 192 -8.59 3.01 23.24
C ALA A 192 -8.14 4.16 24.19
N GLY A 193 -8.84 5.29 24.18
CA GLY A 193 -8.57 6.45 25.04
C GLY A 193 -7.69 7.52 24.37
N LEU A 194 -7.58 7.52 23.02
CA LEU A 194 -6.91 8.62 22.32
C LEU A 194 -7.72 9.91 22.49
N PRO A 195 -7.09 11.04 22.89
CA PRO A 195 -7.80 12.31 23.01
C PRO A 195 -8.42 12.77 21.69
N ASP A 196 -9.59 13.39 21.77
CA ASP A 196 -10.29 13.95 20.62
C ASP A 196 -9.39 14.95 19.88
N GLY A 197 -9.38 14.91 18.55
CA GLY A 197 -8.55 15.76 17.71
C GLY A 197 -7.14 15.22 17.41
N VAL A 198 -6.58 14.28 18.19
CA VAL A 198 -5.25 13.69 17.90
C VAL A 198 -5.24 12.91 16.60
N PHE A 199 -6.31 12.17 16.30
CA PHE A 199 -6.50 11.46 15.04
C PHE A 199 -7.82 11.89 14.39
N ASN A 200 -7.75 12.37 13.16
CA ASN A 200 -8.89 12.80 12.37
C ASN A 200 -8.90 12.08 11.03
N VAL A 201 -10.08 11.72 10.53
CA VAL A 201 -10.26 11.11 9.21
C VAL A 201 -11.19 11.98 8.38
N ILE A 202 -10.68 12.50 7.27
CA ILE A 202 -11.42 13.28 6.29
C ILE A 202 -11.52 12.48 4.98
N ASN A 203 -12.73 12.12 4.58
CA ASN A 203 -12.95 11.53 3.27
C ASN A 203 -12.89 12.65 2.22
N GLY A 204 -12.33 12.41 1.05
CA GLY A 204 -12.23 13.47 0.07
C GLY A 204 -11.55 13.04 -1.23
N ASP A 205 -11.66 13.90 -2.21
CA ASP A 205 -11.05 13.83 -3.53
C ASP A 205 -9.82 14.76 -3.64
N LYS A 206 -9.54 15.23 -4.86
CA LYS A 206 -8.43 16.15 -5.14
C LYS A 206 -8.51 17.44 -4.32
N GLU A 207 -9.70 18.00 -4.07
CA GLU A 207 -9.87 19.24 -3.30
C GLU A 207 -9.32 19.09 -1.86
N ALA A 208 -9.62 17.96 -1.21
CA ALA A 208 -9.11 17.67 0.12
C ALA A 208 -7.58 17.46 0.11
N VAL A 209 -7.05 16.79 -0.91
CA VAL A 209 -5.60 16.60 -1.09
C VAL A 209 -4.89 17.95 -1.24
N ASP A 210 -5.34 18.79 -2.16
CA ASP A 210 -4.74 20.10 -2.40
C ASP A 210 -4.81 21.00 -1.16
N SER A 211 -5.90 20.88 -0.40
CA SER A 211 -6.07 21.61 0.86
C SER A 211 -5.05 21.18 1.92
N LEU A 212 -4.76 19.88 2.05
CA LEU A 212 -3.70 19.38 2.95
C LEU A 212 -2.31 19.86 2.50
N LEU A 213 -2.05 19.84 1.19
CA LEU A 213 -0.76 20.26 0.63
C LEU A 213 -0.48 21.75 0.83
N THR A 214 -1.50 22.58 0.83
CA THR A 214 -1.37 24.05 0.93
C THR A 214 -1.63 24.60 2.35
N ASN A 215 -2.23 23.82 3.26
CA ASN A 215 -2.50 24.28 4.61
C ASN A 215 -1.20 24.45 5.39
N LYS A 216 -0.92 25.67 5.88
CA LYS A 216 0.34 26.06 6.55
C LYS A 216 0.63 25.32 7.86
N ASP A 217 -0.42 24.78 8.51
CA ASP A 217 -0.28 24.12 9.81
C ASP A 217 -0.01 22.58 9.64
N VAL A 218 -0.13 22.03 8.43
CA VAL A 218 0.33 20.68 8.10
C VAL A 218 1.83 20.73 7.80
N VAL A 219 2.63 20.01 8.57
CA VAL A 219 4.11 20.09 8.50
C VAL A 219 4.75 18.89 7.79
N ALA A 220 4.05 17.77 7.70
CA ALA A 220 4.54 16.57 7.04
C ALA A 220 3.41 15.83 6.30
N ILE A 221 3.72 15.31 5.11
CA ILE A 221 2.80 14.54 4.25
C ILE A 221 3.40 13.18 3.95
N SER A 222 2.66 12.12 4.25
CA SER A 222 2.95 10.76 3.81
C SER A 222 1.91 10.31 2.78
N PHE A 223 2.36 9.78 1.65
CA PHE A 223 1.50 9.39 0.53
C PHE A 223 1.87 8.01 -0.02
N VAL A 224 0.85 7.25 -0.37
CA VAL A 224 0.98 6.04 -1.21
C VAL A 224 -0.06 6.09 -2.32
N GLY A 225 0.34 5.86 -3.55
CA GLY A 225 -0.57 5.81 -4.70
C GLY A 225 0.15 5.70 -6.05
N SER A 226 -0.51 6.11 -7.14
CA SER A 226 0.09 6.03 -8.47
C SER A 226 1.23 7.04 -8.65
N THR A 227 2.21 6.71 -9.50
CA THR A 227 3.41 7.54 -9.73
C THR A 227 3.13 8.98 -10.16
N PRO A 228 2.18 9.28 -11.06
CA PRO A 228 1.89 10.66 -11.40
C PRO A 228 1.38 11.47 -10.20
N ILE A 229 0.58 10.84 -9.33
CA ILE A 229 0.05 11.50 -8.14
C ILE A 229 1.15 11.60 -7.06
N ALA A 230 1.99 10.57 -6.88
CA ALA A 230 3.13 10.63 -5.95
C ALA A 230 4.07 11.81 -6.29
N LYS A 231 4.39 11.98 -7.58
CA LYS A 231 5.18 13.11 -8.06
C LYS A 231 4.47 14.45 -7.77
N TYR A 232 3.18 14.55 -8.08
CA TYR A 232 2.39 15.75 -7.80
C TYR A 232 2.39 16.11 -6.31
N ILE A 233 2.17 15.13 -5.43
CA ILE A 233 2.20 15.31 -3.97
C ILE A 233 3.58 15.78 -3.51
N TYR A 234 4.65 15.13 -3.98
CA TYR A 234 6.01 15.50 -3.63
C TYR A 234 6.34 16.94 -4.02
N GLU A 235 6.10 17.31 -5.28
CA GLU A 235 6.40 18.65 -5.80
C GLU A 235 5.61 19.75 -5.05
N ASN A 236 4.31 19.52 -4.80
CA ASN A 236 3.47 20.50 -4.13
C ASN A 236 3.72 20.56 -2.62
N ALA A 237 4.00 19.45 -1.95
CA ALA A 237 4.37 19.46 -0.54
C ALA A 237 5.72 20.18 -0.32
N ALA A 238 6.74 19.87 -1.13
CA ALA A 238 8.04 20.52 -1.07
C ALA A 238 7.95 22.02 -1.37
N LYS A 239 7.16 22.44 -2.36
CA LYS A 239 6.89 23.85 -2.67
C LYS A 239 6.26 24.60 -1.49
N ASN A 240 5.52 23.92 -0.62
CA ASN A 240 4.90 24.48 0.58
C ASN A 240 5.71 24.15 1.84
N GLU A 241 7.02 23.88 1.72
CA GLU A 241 7.99 23.70 2.80
C GLU A 241 7.64 22.56 3.77
N LYS A 242 6.90 21.53 3.29
CA LYS A 242 6.52 20.38 4.09
C LYS A 242 7.51 19.25 3.94
N ARG A 243 7.74 18.52 5.02
CA ARG A 243 8.40 17.22 4.95
C ARG A 243 7.49 16.25 4.18
N VAL A 244 8.05 15.47 3.23
CA VAL A 244 7.24 14.59 2.38
C VAL A 244 7.95 13.27 2.08
N GLN A 245 7.17 12.18 2.15
CA GLN A 245 7.51 10.89 1.57
C GLN A 245 6.32 10.44 0.70
N ALA A 246 6.56 10.17 -0.57
CA ALA A 246 5.52 9.79 -1.51
C ALA A 246 5.91 8.53 -2.27
N LEU A 247 5.24 7.41 -1.94
CA LEU A 247 5.45 6.13 -2.59
C LEU A 247 4.58 6.05 -3.84
N GLY A 248 5.25 5.81 -4.97
CA GLY A 248 4.65 5.71 -6.30
C GLY A 248 4.35 4.27 -6.72
N GLY A 249 4.09 4.11 -8.01
CA GLY A 249 3.79 2.83 -8.65
C GLY A 249 4.99 1.91 -8.78
N ALA A 250 4.73 0.74 -9.33
CA ALA A 250 5.69 -0.34 -9.45
C ALA A 250 5.49 -1.16 -10.73
N LYS A 251 6.54 -1.86 -11.14
CA LYS A 251 6.51 -2.95 -12.11
C LYS A 251 7.47 -4.01 -11.62
N ASN A 252 7.01 -4.83 -10.68
CA ASN A 252 7.89 -5.76 -10.01
C ASN A 252 8.17 -6.99 -10.86
N HIS A 253 9.42 -7.41 -10.85
CA HIS A 253 9.96 -8.52 -11.65
C HIS A 253 10.32 -9.67 -10.73
N CYS A 254 9.95 -10.88 -11.11
CA CYS A 254 10.36 -12.13 -10.49
C CYS A 254 11.27 -12.90 -11.43
N VAL A 255 12.55 -13.00 -11.12
CA VAL A 255 13.51 -13.78 -11.89
C VAL A 255 13.38 -15.26 -11.55
N VAL A 256 13.20 -16.09 -12.56
CA VAL A 256 13.14 -17.54 -12.43
C VAL A 256 14.36 -18.14 -13.11
N MET A 257 15.30 -18.65 -12.29
CA MET A 257 16.54 -19.26 -12.76
C MET A 257 16.32 -20.73 -13.13
N PRO A 258 17.14 -21.30 -14.05
CA PRO A 258 16.99 -22.71 -14.48
C PRO A 258 17.19 -23.74 -13.37
N ASP A 259 17.93 -23.39 -12.33
CA ASP A 259 18.25 -24.23 -11.17
C ASP A 259 17.24 -24.14 -10.03
N CYS A 260 16.25 -23.26 -10.14
CA CYS A 260 15.28 -23.03 -9.07
C CYS A 260 14.37 -24.23 -8.78
N ASP A 261 13.73 -24.21 -7.61
CA ASP A 261 12.54 -25.01 -7.38
C ASP A 261 11.37 -24.39 -8.16
N LEU A 262 11.05 -24.99 -9.29
CA LEU A 262 10.04 -24.43 -10.20
C LEU A 262 8.62 -24.48 -9.63
N ASP A 263 8.30 -25.49 -8.81
CA ASP A 263 6.99 -25.54 -8.13
C ASP A 263 6.86 -24.43 -7.10
N GLN A 264 7.91 -24.16 -6.34
CA GLN A 264 7.96 -23.02 -5.41
C GLN A 264 7.81 -21.68 -6.16
N ALA A 265 8.54 -21.51 -7.28
CA ALA A 265 8.47 -20.30 -8.08
C ALA A 265 7.08 -20.07 -8.69
N VAL A 266 6.46 -21.11 -9.24
CA VAL A 266 5.11 -21.06 -9.82
C VAL A 266 4.07 -20.74 -8.74
N ASN A 267 4.11 -21.41 -7.58
CA ASN A 267 3.20 -21.13 -6.47
C ASN A 267 3.38 -19.69 -5.95
N GLY A 268 4.62 -19.23 -5.82
CA GLY A 268 4.93 -17.86 -5.44
C GLY A 268 4.38 -16.83 -6.43
N LEU A 269 4.57 -17.06 -7.74
CA LEU A 269 4.03 -16.20 -8.79
C LEU A 269 2.51 -16.17 -8.81
N MET A 270 1.82 -17.31 -8.60
CA MET A 270 0.35 -17.35 -8.51
C MET A 270 -0.15 -16.42 -7.38
N GLY A 271 0.36 -16.58 -6.17
CA GLY A 271 -0.05 -15.74 -5.05
C GLY A 271 0.33 -14.27 -5.21
N ALA A 272 1.49 -13.98 -5.83
CA ALA A 272 2.00 -12.62 -5.99
C ALA A 272 1.39 -11.84 -7.16
N ALA A 273 1.04 -12.52 -8.26
CA ALA A 273 0.46 -11.87 -9.44
C ALA A 273 -1.06 -11.76 -9.38
N TYR A 274 -1.75 -12.75 -8.81
CA TYR A 274 -3.21 -12.83 -8.84
C TYR A 274 -3.88 -12.57 -7.49
N GLY A 275 -3.18 -12.70 -6.37
CA GLY A 275 -3.71 -12.33 -5.06
C GLY A 275 -4.23 -10.89 -5.03
N SER A 276 -5.36 -10.62 -4.38
CA SER A 276 -6.09 -9.34 -4.42
C SER A 276 -6.35 -8.85 -5.84
N ALA A 277 -6.61 -9.75 -6.80
CA ALA A 277 -6.80 -9.44 -8.22
C ALA A 277 -5.64 -8.61 -8.83
N GLY A 278 -4.41 -8.79 -8.33
CA GLY A 278 -3.23 -8.03 -8.77
C GLY A 278 -3.18 -6.57 -8.31
N GLU A 279 -4.13 -6.11 -7.50
CA GLU A 279 -4.20 -4.73 -6.99
C GLU A 279 -3.28 -4.53 -5.78
N ARG A 280 -2.01 -4.92 -5.92
CA ARG A 280 -0.97 -4.75 -4.90
C ARG A 280 0.22 -3.97 -5.47
N CYS A 281 0.74 -3.01 -4.72
CA CYS A 281 1.98 -2.32 -5.08
C CYS A 281 3.19 -3.27 -5.20
N MET A 282 3.13 -4.42 -4.51
CA MET A 282 4.16 -5.45 -4.54
C MET A 282 3.77 -6.68 -5.39
N ALA A 283 2.68 -6.62 -6.17
CA ALA A 283 2.35 -7.69 -7.10
C ALA A 283 3.50 -7.95 -8.07
N GLN A 284 3.84 -9.21 -8.28
CA GLN A 284 4.79 -9.61 -9.31
C GLN A 284 4.08 -9.63 -10.66
N SER A 285 4.25 -8.57 -11.43
CA SER A 285 3.55 -8.37 -12.71
C SER A 285 4.37 -8.84 -13.92
N VAL A 286 5.67 -9.13 -13.69
CA VAL A 286 6.58 -9.66 -14.71
C VAL A 286 7.34 -10.86 -14.15
N ALA A 287 7.23 -12.01 -14.82
CA ALA A 287 8.10 -13.17 -14.62
C ALA A 287 9.23 -13.13 -15.65
N VAL A 288 10.49 -13.10 -15.21
CA VAL A 288 11.67 -13.08 -16.07
C VAL A 288 12.23 -14.50 -16.11
N ALA A 289 11.95 -15.22 -17.19
CA ALA A 289 12.40 -16.59 -17.40
C ALA A 289 13.81 -16.61 -17.99
N VAL A 290 14.78 -17.18 -17.27
CA VAL A 290 16.19 -17.22 -17.68
C VAL A 290 16.51 -18.53 -18.41
N GLY A 291 17.04 -18.43 -19.63
CA GLY A 291 17.49 -19.58 -20.41
C GLY A 291 16.36 -20.56 -20.75
N LYS A 292 16.52 -21.82 -20.38
CA LYS A 292 15.61 -22.93 -20.79
C LYS A 292 14.32 -23.05 -19.96
N VAL A 293 14.20 -22.30 -18.84
CA VAL A 293 13.07 -22.51 -17.89
C VAL A 293 11.73 -22.00 -18.44
N GLY A 294 11.76 -21.14 -19.48
CA GLY A 294 10.58 -20.40 -19.94
C GLY A 294 9.40 -21.27 -20.36
N ASP A 295 9.63 -22.33 -21.14
CA ASP A 295 8.54 -23.19 -21.65
C ASP A 295 7.84 -23.95 -20.52
N GLU A 296 8.61 -24.53 -19.62
CA GLU A 296 8.07 -25.27 -18.48
C GLU A 296 7.37 -24.34 -17.48
N LEU A 297 7.94 -23.15 -17.24
CA LEU A 297 7.32 -22.12 -16.42
C LEU A 297 5.95 -21.71 -16.96
N VAL A 298 5.86 -21.39 -18.25
CA VAL A 298 4.61 -20.97 -18.89
C VAL A 298 3.57 -22.10 -18.85
N ASN A 299 3.97 -23.34 -19.16
CA ASN A 299 3.07 -24.50 -19.13
C ASN A 299 2.47 -24.74 -17.72
N ARG A 300 3.28 -24.63 -16.66
CA ARG A 300 2.80 -24.79 -15.28
C ARG A 300 1.92 -23.62 -14.84
N LEU A 301 2.28 -22.40 -15.19
CA LEU A 301 1.48 -21.21 -14.91
C LEU A 301 0.13 -21.27 -15.63
N GLU A 302 0.10 -21.64 -16.92
CA GLU A 302 -1.13 -21.78 -17.70
C GLU A 302 -2.16 -22.66 -16.98
N LYS A 303 -1.75 -23.88 -16.57
CA LYS A 303 -2.63 -24.82 -15.86
C LYS A 303 -3.19 -24.23 -14.57
N LYS A 304 -2.34 -23.55 -13.79
CA LYS A 304 -2.78 -22.95 -12.51
C LYS A 304 -3.66 -21.73 -12.71
N VAL A 305 -3.36 -20.88 -13.68
CA VAL A 305 -4.17 -19.68 -13.97
C VAL A 305 -5.56 -20.08 -14.49
N GLN A 306 -5.64 -21.11 -15.35
CA GLN A 306 -6.92 -21.67 -15.81
C GLN A 306 -7.75 -22.28 -14.67
N ALA A 307 -7.09 -22.85 -13.66
CA ALA A 307 -7.75 -23.48 -12.51
C ALA A 307 -8.10 -22.47 -11.38
N LEU A 308 -7.69 -21.21 -11.51
CA LEU A 308 -7.88 -20.18 -10.47
C LEU A 308 -9.37 -19.93 -10.20
N LYS A 309 -9.78 -20.11 -8.95
CA LYS A 309 -11.17 -19.91 -8.52
C LYS A 309 -11.46 -18.45 -8.24
N VAL A 310 -12.14 -17.81 -9.17
CA VAL A 310 -12.58 -16.42 -9.04
C VAL A 310 -14.00 -16.37 -8.48
N GLY A 311 -14.23 -15.54 -7.47
CA GLY A 311 -15.54 -15.43 -6.84
C GLY A 311 -15.63 -14.34 -5.77
N PRO A 312 -16.78 -14.22 -5.08
CA PRO A 312 -16.96 -13.21 -4.04
C PRO A 312 -16.04 -13.46 -2.85
N GLY A 313 -15.49 -12.38 -2.29
CA GLY A 313 -14.43 -12.45 -1.27
C GLY A 313 -14.82 -13.13 0.05
N LEU A 314 -16.09 -13.23 0.38
CA LEU A 314 -16.58 -13.95 1.56
C LEU A 314 -16.82 -15.46 1.31
N ASP A 315 -16.79 -15.90 0.05
CA ASP A 315 -16.83 -17.32 -0.27
C ASP A 315 -15.44 -17.93 -0.01
N LYS A 316 -15.38 -18.91 0.91
CA LYS A 316 -14.14 -19.59 1.29
C LYS A 316 -13.49 -20.38 0.16
N SER A 317 -14.22 -20.69 -0.91
CA SER A 317 -13.69 -21.36 -2.09
C SER A 317 -12.99 -20.40 -3.05
N SER A 318 -13.22 -19.10 -2.93
CA SER A 318 -12.63 -18.10 -3.81
C SER A 318 -11.15 -17.87 -3.49
N GLU A 319 -10.31 -17.90 -4.53
CA GLU A 319 -8.88 -17.61 -4.46
C GLU A 319 -8.56 -16.19 -4.93
N MET A 320 -9.44 -15.61 -5.77
CA MET A 320 -9.31 -14.25 -6.28
C MET A 320 -10.69 -13.56 -6.31
N GLY A 321 -10.78 -12.34 -5.80
CA GLY A 321 -11.98 -11.50 -5.83
C GLY A 321 -12.08 -10.63 -7.10
N PRO A 322 -13.10 -9.73 -7.17
CA PRO A 322 -13.24 -8.74 -8.24
C PRO A 322 -12.20 -7.61 -8.11
N LEU A 323 -12.11 -6.77 -9.12
CA LEU A 323 -11.44 -5.47 -9.07
C LEU A 323 -12.32 -4.44 -8.34
N VAL A 324 -11.71 -3.39 -7.79
CA VAL A 324 -12.38 -2.43 -6.91
C VAL A 324 -13.48 -1.60 -7.60
N THR A 325 -13.33 -1.26 -8.88
CA THR A 325 -14.32 -0.47 -9.64
C THR A 325 -14.51 -0.99 -11.06
N LYS A 326 -15.65 -0.63 -11.65
CA LYS A 326 -15.95 -0.94 -13.05
C LYS A 326 -14.98 -0.25 -14.02
N GLU A 327 -14.63 1.01 -13.75
CA GLU A 327 -13.69 1.77 -14.56
C GLU A 327 -12.31 1.09 -14.57
N HIS A 328 -11.89 0.56 -13.42
CA HIS A 328 -10.63 -0.17 -13.33
C HIS A 328 -10.69 -1.51 -14.06
N LEU A 329 -11.81 -2.22 -13.98
CA LEU A 329 -12.05 -3.44 -14.78
C LEU A 329 -11.88 -3.17 -16.28
N GLU A 330 -12.52 -2.12 -16.80
CA GLU A 330 -12.42 -1.78 -18.22
C GLU A 330 -10.99 -1.35 -18.60
N LYS A 331 -10.30 -0.63 -17.72
CA LYS A 331 -8.88 -0.29 -17.90
C LYS A 331 -8.02 -1.56 -18.00
N VAL A 332 -8.17 -2.53 -17.10
CA VAL A 332 -7.40 -3.78 -17.13
C VAL A 332 -7.68 -4.57 -18.40
N LYS A 333 -8.95 -4.70 -18.81
CA LYS A 333 -9.32 -5.34 -20.08
C LYS A 333 -8.64 -4.66 -21.28
N SER A 334 -8.60 -3.34 -21.31
CA SER A 334 -7.94 -2.58 -22.38
C SER A 334 -6.44 -2.85 -22.49
N TYR A 335 -5.76 -3.12 -21.35
CA TYR A 335 -4.36 -3.55 -21.35
C TYR A 335 -4.18 -4.96 -21.90
N VAL A 336 -5.13 -5.87 -21.65
CA VAL A 336 -5.10 -7.22 -22.26
C VAL A 336 -5.25 -7.12 -23.77
N ASP A 337 -6.21 -6.30 -24.26
CA ASP A 337 -6.36 -6.01 -25.70
C ASP A 337 -5.08 -5.41 -26.30
N LEU A 338 -4.47 -4.48 -25.58
CA LEU A 338 -3.24 -3.82 -26.01
C LEU A 338 -2.08 -4.81 -26.12
N GLY A 339 -1.92 -5.70 -25.15
CA GLY A 339 -0.86 -6.72 -25.18
C GLY A 339 -0.94 -7.62 -26.40
N VAL A 340 -2.15 -8.07 -26.74
CA VAL A 340 -2.40 -8.83 -27.98
C VAL A 340 -2.05 -7.99 -29.22
N LYS A 341 -2.47 -6.74 -29.27
CA LYS A 341 -2.19 -5.83 -30.40
C LYS A 341 -0.69 -5.53 -30.55
N GLU A 342 0.07 -5.49 -29.46
CA GLU A 342 1.52 -5.27 -29.46
C GLU A 342 2.31 -6.53 -29.83
N GLY A 343 1.65 -7.69 -30.00
CA GLY A 343 2.24 -8.94 -30.44
C GLY A 343 2.68 -9.89 -29.33
N ALA A 344 2.31 -9.63 -28.07
CA ALA A 344 2.50 -10.58 -26.99
C ALA A 344 1.57 -11.80 -27.17
N LYS A 345 2.04 -12.98 -26.81
CA LYS A 345 1.22 -14.21 -26.87
C LYS A 345 0.33 -14.28 -25.62
N LEU A 346 -0.98 -14.08 -25.80
CA LEU A 346 -1.97 -14.31 -24.74
C LEU A 346 -2.15 -15.81 -24.55
N VAL A 347 -1.64 -16.34 -23.43
CA VAL A 347 -1.70 -17.79 -23.09
C VAL A 347 -3.00 -18.12 -22.38
N VAL A 348 -3.41 -17.28 -21.42
CA VAL A 348 -4.69 -17.39 -20.73
C VAL A 348 -5.42 -16.06 -20.80
N ASP A 349 -6.68 -16.10 -21.25
CA ASP A 349 -7.56 -14.94 -21.36
C ASP A 349 -8.67 -14.99 -20.31
N GLY A 350 -8.55 -14.15 -19.29
CA GLY A 350 -9.53 -14.05 -18.20
C GLY A 350 -10.66 -13.05 -18.42
N ARG A 351 -10.74 -12.34 -19.59
CA ARG A 351 -11.70 -11.25 -19.80
C ARG A 351 -13.16 -11.66 -19.80
N ASN A 352 -13.45 -12.92 -20.17
CA ASN A 352 -14.80 -13.40 -20.42
C ASN A 352 -15.39 -14.27 -19.29
N ILE A 353 -14.86 -14.14 -18.08
CA ILE A 353 -15.39 -14.88 -16.93
C ILE A 353 -16.85 -14.45 -16.66
N LYS A 354 -17.71 -15.46 -16.39
CA LYS A 354 -19.09 -15.25 -15.98
C LYS A 354 -19.35 -15.99 -14.68
N LEU A 355 -19.85 -15.29 -13.69
CA LEU A 355 -20.19 -15.84 -12.38
C LEU A 355 -21.70 -15.72 -12.17
N GLN A 356 -22.36 -16.87 -12.06
CA GLN A 356 -23.81 -16.93 -11.87
C GLN A 356 -24.21 -16.22 -10.56
N GLY A 357 -25.15 -15.28 -10.65
CA GLY A 357 -25.61 -14.47 -9.52
C GLY A 357 -24.73 -13.26 -9.19
N TYR A 358 -23.63 -13.06 -9.94
CA TYR A 358 -22.68 -11.95 -9.76
C TYR A 358 -22.35 -11.24 -11.08
N GLU A 359 -23.27 -11.25 -12.04
CA GLU A 359 -23.06 -10.75 -13.41
C GLU A 359 -22.75 -9.26 -13.48
N LYS A 360 -23.15 -8.51 -12.45
CA LYS A 360 -22.88 -7.07 -12.33
C LYS A 360 -21.57 -6.77 -11.58
N GLY A 361 -20.95 -7.76 -10.95
CA GLY A 361 -19.68 -7.64 -10.24
C GLY A 361 -18.51 -7.31 -11.18
N PHE A 362 -17.47 -6.73 -10.64
CA PHE A 362 -16.32 -6.23 -11.42
C PHE A 362 -15.24 -7.30 -11.61
N TYR A 363 -15.64 -8.49 -12.09
CA TYR A 363 -14.77 -9.65 -12.21
C TYR A 363 -13.99 -9.71 -13.52
N ILE A 364 -12.76 -10.15 -13.38
CA ILE A 364 -11.90 -10.62 -14.48
C ILE A 364 -11.12 -11.82 -13.97
N GLY A 365 -10.91 -12.82 -14.81
CA GLY A 365 -10.04 -13.96 -14.51
C GLY A 365 -8.56 -13.61 -14.62
N GLY A 366 -7.70 -14.53 -14.22
CA GLY A 366 -6.26 -14.38 -14.43
C GLY A 366 -5.91 -14.32 -15.91
N CYS A 367 -5.07 -13.37 -16.31
CA CYS A 367 -4.52 -13.27 -17.66
C CYS A 367 -3.02 -13.58 -17.63
N LEU A 368 -2.55 -14.36 -18.58
CA LEU A 368 -1.14 -14.74 -18.73
C LEU A 368 -0.66 -14.42 -20.13
N PHE A 369 0.39 -13.61 -20.23
CA PHE A 369 1.09 -13.34 -21.47
C PHE A 369 2.47 -13.99 -21.49
N ASP A 370 2.88 -14.50 -22.64
CA ASP A 370 4.23 -14.94 -22.95
C ASP A 370 4.84 -14.11 -24.09
N ASN A 371 6.15 -14.20 -24.24
CA ASN A 371 6.92 -13.46 -25.26
C ASN A 371 6.71 -11.92 -25.16
N VAL A 372 6.60 -11.41 -23.95
CA VAL A 372 6.48 -9.97 -23.71
C VAL A 372 7.85 -9.32 -23.88
N GLU A 373 7.91 -8.23 -24.64
CA GLU A 373 9.15 -7.49 -24.90
C GLU A 373 9.17 -6.15 -24.13
N LYS A 374 10.37 -5.66 -23.76
CA LYS A 374 10.56 -4.42 -23.02
C LYS A 374 9.99 -3.15 -23.70
N LYS A 375 9.78 -3.18 -25.03
CA LYS A 375 9.17 -2.06 -25.76
C LYS A 375 7.66 -1.96 -25.58
N MET A 376 6.98 -3.06 -25.21
CA MET A 376 5.53 -3.14 -25.07
C MET A 376 5.03 -2.33 -23.86
N ARG A 377 3.87 -1.70 -24.00
CA ARG A 377 3.26 -0.91 -22.90
C ARG A 377 2.82 -1.80 -21.75
N ILE A 378 2.37 -3.04 -22.02
CA ILE A 378 2.02 -4.00 -20.97
C ILE A 378 3.23 -4.38 -20.10
N TYR A 379 4.48 -4.22 -20.61
CA TYR A 379 5.70 -4.35 -19.82
C TYR A 379 6.03 -3.05 -19.07
N LYS A 380 5.93 -1.90 -19.73
CA LYS A 380 6.39 -0.61 -19.18
C LYS A 380 5.46 -0.06 -18.11
N GLU A 381 4.14 -0.18 -18.32
CA GLU A 381 3.14 0.50 -17.52
C GLU A 381 2.59 -0.41 -16.40
N GLU A 382 2.25 0.20 -15.27
CA GLU A 382 1.59 -0.49 -14.16
C GLU A 382 0.12 -0.73 -14.51
N ILE A 383 -0.27 -2.01 -14.67
CA ILE A 383 -1.64 -2.41 -15.00
C ILE A 383 -2.53 -2.39 -13.75
N PHE A 384 -2.00 -2.85 -12.63
CA PHE A 384 -2.67 -2.98 -11.34
C PHE A 384 -3.89 -3.90 -11.39
N GLY A 385 -3.73 -5.03 -12.06
CA GLY A 385 -4.77 -6.05 -12.29
C GLY A 385 -4.15 -7.45 -12.43
N PRO A 386 -4.97 -8.51 -12.54
CA PRO A 386 -4.50 -9.90 -12.55
C PRO A 386 -3.91 -10.30 -13.92
N VAL A 387 -2.86 -9.60 -14.33
CA VAL A 387 -2.17 -9.78 -15.61
C VAL A 387 -0.70 -10.02 -15.36
N LEU A 388 -0.23 -11.26 -15.61
CA LEU A 388 1.17 -11.65 -15.52
C LEU A 388 1.80 -11.68 -16.91
N SER A 389 2.94 -11.02 -17.06
CA SER A 389 3.73 -10.98 -18.30
C SER A 389 5.00 -11.81 -18.14
N VAL A 390 5.24 -12.76 -19.03
CA VAL A 390 6.49 -13.53 -19.07
C VAL A 390 7.43 -12.90 -20.09
N VAL A 391 8.62 -12.49 -19.63
CA VAL A 391 9.74 -11.99 -20.45
C VAL A 391 10.84 -13.03 -20.43
N ARG A 392 11.33 -13.41 -21.61
CA ARG A 392 12.37 -14.42 -21.76
C ARG A 392 13.73 -13.75 -21.96
N VAL A 393 14.73 -14.14 -21.19
CA VAL A 393 16.10 -13.64 -21.30
C VAL A 393 17.09 -14.79 -21.39
N LYS A 394 18.24 -14.53 -22.01
CA LYS A 394 19.23 -15.60 -22.26
C LYS A 394 20.00 -16.04 -21.01
N ASP A 395 20.30 -15.11 -20.11
CA ASP A 395 21.17 -15.33 -18.96
C ASP A 395 20.85 -14.39 -17.78
N PHE A 396 21.50 -14.63 -16.65
CA PHE A 396 21.38 -13.86 -15.40
C PHE A 396 21.68 -12.37 -15.59
N ASN A 397 22.76 -12.02 -16.31
CA ASN A 397 23.12 -10.61 -16.51
C ASN A 397 22.06 -9.86 -17.33
N SER A 398 21.47 -10.53 -18.31
CA SER A 398 20.35 -9.99 -19.09
C SER A 398 19.13 -9.73 -18.22
N ALA A 399 18.83 -10.60 -17.23
CA ALA A 399 17.75 -10.38 -16.27
C ALA A 399 18.03 -9.16 -15.38
N VAL A 400 19.23 -9.03 -14.82
CA VAL A 400 19.65 -7.89 -13.99
C VAL A 400 19.55 -6.58 -14.78
N ASN A 401 20.05 -6.56 -16.02
CA ASN A 401 20.00 -5.36 -16.87
C ASN A 401 18.55 -4.96 -17.20
N LEU A 402 17.70 -5.94 -17.55
CA LEU A 402 16.28 -5.71 -17.84
C LEU A 402 15.58 -4.98 -16.68
N ILE A 403 15.81 -5.42 -15.44
CA ILE A 403 15.22 -4.85 -14.23
C ILE A 403 15.82 -3.48 -13.92
N ASN A 404 17.15 -3.34 -14.04
CA ASN A 404 17.83 -2.09 -13.75
C ASN A 404 17.48 -0.98 -14.75
N ASP A 405 17.17 -1.31 -15.99
CA ASP A 405 16.72 -0.36 -17.03
C ASP A 405 15.28 0.13 -16.85
N HIS A 406 14.49 -0.57 -16.04
CA HIS A 406 13.08 -0.17 -15.83
C HIS A 406 12.99 1.11 -15.02
N GLU A 407 11.97 1.96 -15.31
CA GLU A 407 11.75 3.25 -14.61
C GLU A 407 11.32 3.11 -13.15
N PHE A 408 10.74 1.98 -12.77
CA PHE A 408 10.32 1.68 -11.39
C PHE A 408 11.35 0.84 -10.64
N GLY A 409 11.37 0.99 -9.33
CA GLY A 409 12.32 0.29 -8.47
C GLY A 409 11.76 -0.04 -7.09
N ASN A 410 10.50 -0.54 -7.02
CA ASN A 410 9.85 -0.87 -5.76
C ASN A 410 10.31 -2.21 -5.20
N GLY A 411 10.01 -3.31 -5.88
CA GLY A 411 10.35 -4.65 -5.44
C GLY A 411 10.77 -5.59 -6.57
N THR A 412 11.53 -6.62 -6.22
CA THR A 412 11.91 -7.70 -7.13
C THR A 412 12.19 -8.97 -6.34
N SER A 413 12.15 -10.11 -7.01
CA SER A 413 12.58 -11.38 -6.42
C SER A 413 13.37 -12.24 -7.41
N ILE A 414 14.13 -13.19 -6.87
CA ILE A 414 14.83 -14.22 -7.64
C ILE A 414 14.55 -15.59 -7.02
N TYR A 415 14.22 -16.55 -7.86
CA TYR A 415 14.14 -17.97 -7.49
C TYR A 415 15.35 -18.70 -8.04
N THR A 416 16.19 -19.23 -7.15
CA THR A 416 17.42 -19.96 -7.48
C THR A 416 17.83 -20.85 -6.31
N ARG A 417 18.56 -21.92 -6.57
CA ARG A 417 19.26 -22.73 -5.56
C ARG A 417 20.74 -22.37 -5.44
N ASP A 418 21.23 -21.48 -6.30
CA ASP A 418 22.60 -21.00 -6.28
C ASP A 418 22.73 -19.79 -5.34
N GLY A 419 23.46 -19.97 -4.24
CA GLY A 419 23.71 -18.92 -3.26
C GLY A 419 24.52 -17.74 -3.80
N ASP A 420 25.43 -17.99 -4.75
CA ASP A 420 26.20 -16.92 -5.39
C ASP A 420 25.32 -16.07 -6.31
N ALA A 421 24.47 -16.71 -7.12
CA ALA A 421 23.50 -16.00 -7.93
C ALA A 421 22.57 -15.12 -7.07
N GLY A 422 22.05 -15.65 -5.95
CA GLY A 422 21.21 -14.90 -5.02
C GLY A 422 21.94 -13.68 -4.43
N ARG A 423 23.14 -13.86 -3.90
CA ARG A 423 23.96 -12.77 -3.33
C ARG A 423 24.36 -11.73 -4.39
N THR A 424 24.79 -12.18 -5.56
CA THR A 424 25.16 -11.30 -6.67
C THR A 424 23.97 -10.50 -7.18
N PHE A 425 22.77 -11.09 -7.22
CA PHE A 425 21.54 -10.40 -7.57
C PHE A 425 21.29 -9.22 -6.62
N VAL A 426 21.28 -9.47 -5.32
CA VAL A 426 21.05 -8.42 -4.31
C VAL A 426 22.05 -7.26 -4.46
N ASN A 427 23.31 -7.54 -4.73
CA ASN A 427 24.35 -6.53 -4.86
C ASN A 427 24.27 -5.70 -6.15
N LYS A 428 23.75 -6.27 -7.25
CA LYS A 428 23.70 -5.61 -8.56
C LYS A 428 22.39 -4.91 -8.88
N ILE A 429 21.30 -5.26 -8.16
CA ILE A 429 19.97 -4.77 -8.50
C ILE A 429 19.69 -3.38 -7.87
N LYS A 430 19.10 -2.47 -8.66
CA LYS A 430 18.74 -1.11 -8.24
C LYS A 430 17.25 -1.03 -7.91
N ILE A 431 16.84 -1.76 -6.88
CA ILE A 431 15.45 -1.93 -6.43
C ILE A 431 15.40 -1.81 -4.90
N GLY A 432 14.32 -1.25 -4.36
CA GLY A 432 14.20 -0.98 -2.93
C GLY A 432 14.05 -2.22 -2.06
N MET A 433 13.32 -3.24 -2.52
CA MET A 433 13.07 -4.48 -1.79
C MET A 433 13.42 -5.69 -2.63
N VAL A 434 14.24 -6.60 -2.13
CA VAL A 434 14.73 -7.76 -2.87
C VAL A 434 14.45 -9.05 -2.10
N GLY A 435 13.81 -10.01 -2.74
CA GLY A 435 13.52 -11.34 -2.18
C GLY A 435 14.35 -12.44 -2.84
N ILE A 436 14.87 -13.38 -2.04
CA ILE A 436 15.46 -14.63 -2.54
C ILE A 436 14.51 -15.75 -2.15
N ASN A 437 13.95 -16.43 -3.16
CA ASN A 437 12.93 -17.48 -2.98
C ASN A 437 11.68 -17.04 -2.19
N ILE A 438 11.41 -15.73 -2.21
CA ILE A 438 10.22 -15.11 -1.61
C ILE A 438 9.60 -14.19 -2.67
N PRO A 439 8.29 -14.35 -3.00
CA PRO A 439 7.70 -13.61 -4.10
C PRO A 439 7.39 -12.14 -3.78
N ILE A 440 7.09 -11.82 -2.52
CA ILE A 440 6.73 -10.46 -2.07
C ILE A 440 7.63 -10.08 -0.88
N PRO A 441 8.76 -9.40 -1.12
CA PRO A 441 9.77 -9.12 -0.10
C PRO A 441 9.46 -7.89 0.77
N VAL A 442 8.22 -7.71 1.20
CA VAL A 442 7.87 -6.62 2.14
C VAL A 442 8.42 -6.96 3.52
N PRO A 443 9.29 -6.14 4.12
CA PRO A 443 9.89 -6.43 5.40
C PRO A 443 8.88 -6.33 6.55
N VAL A 444 9.25 -6.90 7.70
CA VAL A 444 8.52 -6.73 8.97
C VAL A 444 8.62 -5.30 9.48
N ALA A 445 7.71 -4.89 10.37
CA ALA A 445 7.48 -3.49 10.75
C ALA A 445 8.70 -2.74 11.32
N TYR A 446 9.67 -3.44 11.91
CA TYR A 446 10.88 -2.82 12.46
C TYR A 446 12.02 -2.63 11.45
N HIS A 447 11.85 -3.13 10.21
CA HIS A 447 12.69 -2.79 9.06
C HIS A 447 11.99 -1.76 8.18
N SER A 448 12.66 -0.66 7.89
CA SER A 448 12.14 0.34 6.95
C SER A 448 12.17 -0.20 5.53
N PHE A 449 11.21 0.23 4.71
CA PHE A 449 11.17 -0.09 3.29
C PHE A 449 10.90 1.17 2.44
N GLY A 450 11.41 1.16 1.24
CA GLY A 450 11.18 2.23 0.28
C GLY A 450 11.41 1.73 -1.14
N GLY A 451 11.51 2.66 -2.07
CA GLY A 451 11.74 2.39 -3.48
C GLY A 451 12.97 3.11 -4.00
N TRP A 452 13.36 2.75 -5.19
CA TRP A 452 14.31 3.48 -6.01
C TRP A 452 13.58 4.12 -7.19
N LYS A 453 14.24 5.05 -7.89
CA LYS A 453 13.77 5.64 -9.14
C LYS A 453 12.39 6.30 -8.95
N ARG A 454 11.42 6.03 -9.82
CA ARG A 454 10.08 6.63 -9.77
C ARG A 454 9.09 5.94 -8.84
N SER A 455 9.57 4.95 -8.07
CA SER A 455 8.73 4.29 -7.05
C SER A 455 8.76 4.98 -5.68
N LEU A 456 9.67 5.94 -5.46
CA LEU A 456 9.74 6.75 -4.24
C LEU A 456 10.17 8.17 -4.59
N PHE A 457 9.48 9.15 -4.03
CA PHE A 457 9.82 10.57 -4.02
C PHE A 457 9.96 11.02 -2.57
N GLY A 458 11.09 11.66 -2.25
CA GLY A 458 11.53 11.98 -0.88
C GLY A 458 12.63 11.02 -0.41
N ASP A 459 13.30 11.40 0.68
CA ASP A 459 14.53 10.73 1.14
C ASP A 459 14.29 9.68 2.22
N GLN A 460 13.14 9.74 2.90
CA GLN A 460 12.82 8.87 4.04
C GLN A 460 11.81 7.79 3.66
N HIS A 461 11.97 6.64 4.28
CA HIS A 461 11.21 5.42 4.01
C HIS A 461 10.09 5.20 5.03
N MET A 462 9.19 4.23 4.72
CA MET A 462 8.08 3.85 5.59
C MET A 462 8.57 3.04 6.78
N HIS A 463 7.87 3.18 7.88
CA HIS A 463 8.00 2.53 9.20
C HIS A 463 9.45 2.24 9.63
N GLY A 464 9.66 1.36 10.63
CA GLY A 464 10.97 1.17 11.22
C GLY A 464 11.58 2.48 11.75
N MET A 465 12.89 2.56 11.81
CA MET A 465 13.59 3.78 12.27
C MET A 465 13.43 4.97 11.32
N GLU A 466 13.30 4.73 10.01
CA GLU A 466 13.07 5.80 9.04
C GLU A 466 11.69 6.46 9.25
N GLY A 467 10.68 5.66 9.60
CA GLY A 467 9.37 6.22 9.97
C GLY A 467 9.45 7.13 11.20
N ILE A 468 10.25 6.76 12.21
CA ILE A 468 10.47 7.63 13.38
C ILE A 468 11.20 8.89 12.97
N ARG A 469 12.27 8.80 12.17
CA ARG A 469 13.00 9.98 11.66
C ARG A 469 12.13 10.89 10.82
N PHE A 470 11.19 10.31 10.06
CA PHE A 470 10.25 11.09 9.26
C PHE A 470 9.32 11.95 10.13
N TYR A 471 8.93 11.46 11.30
CA TYR A 471 7.96 12.11 12.18
C TYR A 471 8.59 12.83 13.39
N THR A 472 9.92 12.97 13.44
CA THR A 472 10.61 13.66 14.53
C THR A 472 11.70 14.62 14.05
#